data_708f26ec24c329fcd9fbba4566efa419
#
_entry.id   708f26ec24c329fcd9fbba4566efa419
#
_cell.length_a   1.000
_cell.length_b   1.000
_cell.length_c   1.000
_cell.angle_alpha   90.00
_cell.angle_beta   90.00
_cell.angle_gamma   90.00
#
_symmetry.space_group_name_H-M   'P 1'
#
loop_
_entity.id
_entity.type
_entity.pdbx_description
1 polymer ?
#
loop_
_entity_poly.entity_id
_entity_poly.type
_entity_poly.pdbx_seq_one_letter_code
_entity_poly.pdbx_strand_id
1 'polypeptide(L)'
;MTTAIALTKFGHACVRLEKNGKRIVIDPGDLADVPTALEGAEHILVTHQHPDHLHEGPVLEYMAANLTVTVRAPKVPAARLTAAALTAGVDASRIIATGPGENFESAGFFIRTVGGQHAVIHSDIPVVDNTGYIVDGLVYHPGDSFTVPSGPAPDTLLVPINAPWNKMAEMVDFITAVRPRQAIPVHDGLLNEHGMPLYRKRAKMFAERHGVTFTALEVGETEVIERSEEALGLSDTGDDVFADELDVLHFNG
;
A
#
# COMPACT_ATOMS: atom_id res chain seq x y z
N MET A 1 7.04 4.97 -21.30
CA MET A 1 6.45 6.03 -20.43
C MET A 1 6.67 5.58 -19.01
N THR A 2 7.43 6.31 -18.22
CA THR A 2 7.65 6.06 -16.80
C THR A 2 6.31 6.22 -16.07
N THR A 3 5.89 5.19 -15.34
CA THR A 3 4.65 5.27 -14.54
C THR A 3 5.01 5.88 -13.20
N ALA A 4 4.76 7.17 -13.05
CA ALA A 4 4.92 7.88 -11.78
C ALA A 4 3.58 7.87 -11.03
N ILE A 5 3.63 7.66 -9.72
CA ILE A 5 2.50 7.76 -8.79
C ILE A 5 2.83 8.84 -7.76
N ALA A 6 1.98 9.86 -7.65
CA ALA A 6 2.03 10.79 -6.53
C ALA A 6 1.28 10.17 -5.34
N LEU A 7 1.98 9.94 -4.24
CA LEU A 7 1.44 9.43 -2.99
C LEU A 7 1.34 10.55 -1.97
N THR A 8 0.13 10.87 -1.52
CA THR A 8 -0.13 11.87 -0.47
C THR A 8 -0.65 11.20 0.79
N LYS A 9 -0.08 11.53 1.95
CA LYS A 9 -0.51 11.03 3.26
C LYS A 9 -1.58 11.94 3.87
N PHE A 10 -2.70 11.37 4.34
CA PHE A 10 -3.81 12.12 4.96
C PHE A 10 -4.00 11.84 6.45
N GLY A 11 -3.08 11.11 7.06
CA GLY A 11 -3.09 10.74 8.47
C GLY A 11 -3.22 9.24 8.67
N HIS A 12 -2.63 8.75 9.75
CA HIS A 12 -2.63 7.34 10.14
C HIS A 12 -2.26 6.40 8.97
N ALA A 13 -3.21 5.57 8.53
CA ALA A 13 -3.03 4.64 7.41
C ALA A 13 -3.58 5.18 6.08
N CYS A 14 -4.25 6.37 6.08
CA CYS A 14 -4.89 6.92 4.91
C CYS A 14 -3.90 7.55 3.94
N VAL A 15 -3.89 7.03 2.71
CA VAL A 15 -3.10 7.57 1.61
C VAL A 15 -3.94 7.73 0.35
N ARG A 16 -3.63 8.75 -0.45
CA ARG A 16 -4.16 8.92 -1.80
C ARG A 16 -3.05 8.71 -2.81
N LEU A 17 -3.34 7.91 -3.84
CA LEU A 17 -2.46 7.68 -4.98
C LEU A 17 -3.06 8.38 -6.20
N GLU A 18 -2.25 9.17 -6.89
CA GLU A 18 -2.65 9.88 -8.11
C GLU A 18 -1.73 9.52 -9.27
N LYS A 19 -2.32 9.20 -10.43
CA LYS A 19 -1.63 8.89 -11.68
C LYS A 19 -2.48 9.37 -12.86
N ASN A 20 -1.90 10.17 -13.76
CA ASN A 20 -2.60 10.68 -14.96
C ASN A 20 -3.94 11.38 -14.65
N GLY A 21 -4.01 12.11 -13.54
CA GLY A 21 -5.22 12.81 -13.09
C GLY A 21 -6.30 11.89 -12.49
N LYS A 22 -6.02 10.59 -12.33
CA LYS A 22 -6.88 9.60 -11.68
C LYS A 22 -6.44 9.38 -10.24
N ARG A 23 -7.41 9.21 -9.33
CA ARG A 23 -7.17 9.12 -7.89
C ARG A 23 -7.81 7.89 -7.28
N ILE A 24 -7.03 7.19 -6.47
CA ILE A 24 -7.54 6.15 -5.55
C ILE A 24 -7.13 6.50 -4.11
N VAL A 25 -7.98 6.15 -3.16
CA VAL A 25 -7.70 6.34 -1.72
C VAL A 25 -7.69 4.98 -1.05
N ILE A 26 -6.71 4.76 -0.18
CA ILE A 26 -6.59 3.55 0.63
C ILE A 26 -6.78 3.93 2.09
N ASP A 27 -7.60 3.17 2.80
CA ASP A 27 -7.89 3.27 4.23
C ASP A 27 -8.29 4.67 4.72
N PRO A 28 -9.43 5.23 4.23
CA PRO A 28 -9.99 6.48 4.76
C PRO A 28 -10.63 6.27 6.14
N GLY A 29 -9.81 6.12 7.18
CA GLY A 29 -10.20 5.87 8.56
C GLY A 29 -10.43 7.15 9.38
N ASP A 30 -10.94 7.01 10.60
CA ASP A 30 -11.36 8.12 11.47
C ASP A 30 -10.19 8.92 12.10
N LEU A 31 -8.94 8.43 11.97
CA LEU A 31 -7.72 9.14 12.35
C LEU A 31 -7.08 9.93 11.18
N ALA A 32 -7.83 10.13 10.08
CA ALA A 32 -7.38 10.84 8.90
C ALA A 32 -8.32 12.00 8.53
N ASP A 33 -7.82 12.94 7.73
CA ASP A 33 -8.67 13.95 7.07
C ASP A 33 -9.39 13.33 5.86
N VAL A 34 -10.43 12.54 6.14
CA VAL A 34 -11.18 11.77 5.14
C VAL A 34 -11.83 12.65 4.07
N PRO A 35 -12.49 13.77 4.39
CA PRO A 35 -13.07 14.63 3.39
C PRO A 35 -12.04 15.09 2.35
N THR A 36 -10.89 15.60 2.78
CA THR A 36 -9.81 16.05 1.89
C THR A 36 -9.16 14.88 1.14
N ALA A 37 -8.98 13.74 1.77
CA ALA A 37 -8.42 12.54 1.13
C ALA A 37 -9.29 12.08 -0.05
N LEU A 38 -10.62 12.12 0.11
CA LEU A 38 -11.57 11.64 -0.88
C LEU A 38 -11.81 12.60 -2.06
N GLU A 39 -11.36 13.85 -1.99
CA GLU A 39 -11.57 14.82 -3.07
C GLU A 39 -11.05 14.31 -4.41
N GLY A 40 -11.98 14.12 -5.38
CA GLY A 40 -11.68 13.63 -6.72
C GLY A 40 -11.31 12.13 -6.78
N ALA A 41 -11.50 11.38 -5.70
CA ALA A 41 -11.29 9.93 -5.71
C ALA A 41 -12.33 9.24 -6.59
N GLU A 42 -11.86 8.34 -7.46
CA GLU A 42 -12.69 7.49 -8.31
C GLU A 42 -12.87 6.10 -7.70
N HIS A 43 -11.95 5.71 -6.83
CA HIS A 43 -11.96 4.40 -6.19
C HIS A 43 -11.43 4.45 -4.77
N ILE A 44 -12.06 3.69 -3.87
CA ILE A 44 -11.68 3.56 -2.47
C ILE A 44 -11.33 2.10 -2.20
N LEU A 45 -10.18 1.86 -1.62
CA LEU A 45 -9.70 0.55 -1.18
C LEU A 45 -9.65 0.52 0.35
N VAL A 46 -10.20 -0.52 0.94
CA VAL A 46 -10.21 -0.71 2.40
C VAL A 46 -9.53 -2.01 2.73
N THR A 47 -8.51 -1.95 3.59
CA THR A 47 -7.76 -3.16 3.97
C THR A 47 -8.52 -4.03 4.94
N HIS A 48 -9.21 -3.44 5.91
CA HIS A 48 -10.00 -4.17 6.91
C HIS A 48 -11.05 -3.28 7.61
N GLN A 49 -11.74 -3.82 8.60
CA GLN A 49 -12.97 -3.25 9.16
C GLN A 49 -12.79 -2.30 10.34
N HIS A 50 -11.58 -2.07 10.86
CA HIS A 50 -11.38 -1.19 12.02
C HIS A 50 -11.67 0.28 11.66
N PRO A 51 -12.16 1.10 12.62
CA PRO A 51 -12.58 2.48 12.35
C PRO A 51 -11.44 3.38 11.85
N ASP A 52 -10.22 3.13 12.29
CA ASP A 52 -9.02 3.85 11.87
C ASP A 52 -8.55 3.53 10.43
N HIS A 53 -9.21 2.54 9.76
CA HIS A 53 -9.03 2.21 8.34
C HIS A 53 -10.29 2.42 7.50
N LEU A 54 -11.47 2.48 8.13
CA LEU A 54 -12.74 2.72 7.44
C LEU A 54 -13.68 3.59 8.28
N HIS A 55 -13.76 4.88 7.94
CA HIS A 55 -14.76 5.78 8.47
C HIS A 55 -16.01 5.74 7.60
N GLU A 56 -16.96 4.86 7.92
CA GLU A 56 -18.11 4.54 7.06
C GLU A 56 -18.98 5.76 6.69
N GLY A 57 -19.28 6.64 7.65
CA GLY A 57 -20.14 7.80 7.42
C GLY A 57 -19.62 8.69 6.28
N PRO A 58 -18.45 9.30 6.39
CA PRO A 58 -17.86 10.13 5.33
C PRO A 58 -17.68 9.39 3.99
N VAL A 59 -17.35 8.09 4.00
CA VAL A 59 -17.25 7.29 2.78
C VAL A 59 -18.62 7.19 2.08
N LEU A 60 -19.68 6.89 2.81
CA LEU A 60 -21.03 6.81 2.25
C LEU A 60 -21.54 8.18 1.79
N GLU A 61 -21.29 9.26 2.53
CA GLU A 61 -21.60 10.63 2.13
C GLU A 61 -20.90 10.99 0.81
N TYR A 62 -19.61 10.65 0.69
CA TYR A 62 -18.87 10.86 -0.55
C TYR A 62 -19.43 10.05 -1.72
N MET A 63 -19.80 8.77 -1.51
CA MET A 63 -20.44 7.93 -2.52
C MET A 63 -21.81 8.46 -2.95
N ALA A 64 -22.58 9.05 -2.03
CA ALA A 64 -23.87 9.67 -2.34
C ALA A 64 -23.73 10.90 -3.25
N ALA A 65 -22.69 11.71 -3.00
CA ALA A 65 -22.39 12.91 -3.79
C ALA A 65 -21.69 12.58 -5.14
N ASN A 66 -21.00 11.44 -5.23
CA ASN A 66 -20.19 11.05 -6.40
C ASN A 66 -20.64 9.68 -6.93
N LEU A 67 -21.50 9.69 -7.94
CA LEU A 67 -22.25 8.51 -8.41
C LEU A 67 -21.39 7.44 -9.12
N THR A 68 -20.15 7.73 -9.47
CA THR A 68 -19.22 6.81 -10.17
C THR A 68 -18.20 6.17 -9.26
N VAL A 69 -18.08 6.64 -8.02
CA VAL A 69 -17.11 6.11 -7.05
C VAL A 69 -17.45 4.68 -6.66
N THR A 70 -16.44 3.83 -6.67
CA THR A 70 -16.55 2.44 -6.22
C THR A 70 -15.70 2.20 -4.97
N VAL A 71 -16.13 1.25 -4.14
CA VAL A 71 -15.41 0.83 -2.93
C VAL A 71 -15.10 -0.66 -3.02
N ARG A 72 -13.86 -1.04 -2.73
CA ARG A 72 -13.47 -2.44 -2.52
C ARG A 72 -12.99 -2.64 -1.09
N ALA A 73 -13.50 -3.68 -0.46
CA ALA A 73 -13.19 -4.03 0.92
C ALA A 73 -13.27 -5.55 1.12
N PRO A 74 -12.65 -6.11 2.16
CA PRO A 74 -12.89 -7.49 2.57
C PRO A 74 -14.38 -7.77 2.79
N LYS A 75 -14.75 -9.05 2.79
CA LYS A 75 -16.15 -9.49 2.78
C LYS A 75 -17.00 -8.86 3.91
N VAL A 76 -16.46 -8.79 5.13
CA VAL A 76 -17.24 -8.28 6.28
C VAL A 76 -17.49 -6.78 6.18
N PRO A 77 -16.47 -5.90 6.01
CA PRO A 77 -16.72 -4.47 5.84
C PRO A 77 -17.51 -4.15 4.57
N ALA A 78 -17.34 -4.89 3.47
CA ALA A 78 -18.14 -4.71 2.26
C ALA A 78 -19.63 -4.99 2.53
N ALA A 79 -19.96 -6.06 3.23
CA ALA A 79 -21.35 -6.39 3.58
C ALA A 79 -21.97 -5.33 4.51
N ARG A 80 -21.21 -4.82 5.48
CA ARG A 80 -21.64 -3.77 6.41
C ARG A 80 -21.90 -2.44 5.67
N LEU A 81 -20.97 -2.02 4.82
CA LEU A 81 -21.13 -0.84 3.97
C LEU A 81 -22.33 -1.00 3.01
N THR A 82 -22.53 -2.18 2.41
CA THR A 82 -23.69 -2.47 1.54
C THR A 82 -25.00 -2.26 2.29
N ALA A 83 -25.15 -2.78 3.50
CA ALA A 83 -26.34 -2.60 4.31
C ALA A 83 -26.60 -1.12 4.66
N ALA A 84 -25.54 -0.40 5.02
CA ALA A 84 -25.60 1.03 5.32
C ALA A 84 -25.94 1.85 4.07
N ALA A 85 -25.38 1.54 2.91
CA ALA A 85 -25.64 2.17 1.63
C ALA A 85 -27.12 2.03 1.22
N LEU A 86 -27.67 0.82 1.33
CA LEU A 86 -29.10 0.57 1.06
C LEU A 86 -30.02 1.41 1.95
N THR A 87 -29.66 1.56 3.23
CA THR A 87 -30.42 2.39 4.18
C THR A 87 -30.34 3.87 3.83
N ALA A 88 -29.19 4.32 3.34
CA ALA A 88 -28.93 5.71 2.95
C ALA A 88 -29.40 6.05 1.52
N GLY A 89 -29.93 5.08 0.76
CA GLY A 89 -30.34 5.29 -0.64
C GLY A 89 -29.16 5.44 -1.61
N VAL A 90 -27.98 4.94 -1.22
CA VAL A 90 -26.76 4.90 -2.06
C VAL A 90 -26.75 3.60 -2.85
N ASP A 91 -26.36 3.67 -4.12
CA ASP A 91 -26.23 2.47 -4.96
C ASP A 91 -25.16 1.50 -4.41
N ALA A 92 -25.63 0.44 -3.77
CA ALA A 92 -24.80 -0.58 -3.12
C ALA A 92 -24.04 -1.49 -4.12
N SER A 93 -24.42 -1.49 -5.42
CA SER A 93 -23.70 -2.28 -6.44
C SER A 93 -22.27 -1.81 -6.66
N ARG A 94 -21.95 -0.60 -6.21
CA ARG A 94 -20.62 0.02 -6.26
C ARG A 94 -19.70 -0.42 -5.11
N ILE A 95 -20.21 -1.21 -4.17
CA ILE A 95 -19.45 -1.78 -3.06
C ILE A 95 -19.13 -3.24 -3.41
N ILE A 96 -17.85 -3.55 -3.57
CA ILE A 96 -17.37 -4.81 -4.11
C ILE A 96 -16.54 -5.52 -3.04
N ALA A 97 -16.93 -6.74 -2.69
CA ALA A 97 -16.13 -7.58 -1.81
C ALA A 97 -14.85 -8.03 -2.54
N THR A 98 -13.71 -7.94 -1.87
CA THR A 98 -12.40 -8.27 -2.43
C THR A 98 -11.58 -9.04 -1.39
N GLY A 99 -10.96 -10.13 -1.82
CA GLY A 99 -10.10 -10.97 -0.99
C GLY A 99 -8.66 -11.01 -1.50
N PRO A 100 -7.77 -11.75 -0.82
CA PRO A 100 -6.40 -11.94 -1.25
C PRO A 100 -6.30 -12.77 -2.54
N GLY A 101 -5.25 -12.48 -3.34
CA GLY A 101 -4.96 -13.21 -4.58
C GLY A 101 -5.75 -12.74 -5.81
N GLU A 102 -6.52 -11.69 -5.70
CA GLU A 102 -7.20 -11.05 -6.82
C GLU A 102 -6.27 -10.07 -7.56
N ASN A 103 -6.54 -9.89 -8.86
CA ASN A 103 -5.93 -8.87 -9.70
C ASN A 103 -7.06 -8.13 -10.44
N PHE A 104 -7.02 -6.81 -10.44
CA PHE A 104 -8.01 -5.99 -11.14
C PHE A 104 -7.45 -4.63 -11.53
N GLU A 105 -8.09 -3.99 -12.49
CA GLU A 105 -7.83 -2.60 -12.81
C GLU A 105 -8.92 -1.70 -12.22
N SER A 106 -8.52 -0.54 -11.72
CA SER A 106 -9.42 0.48 -11.21
C SER A 106 -8.84 1.86 -11.36
N ALA A 107 -9.60 2.79 -11.90
CA ALA A 107 -9.15 4.16 -12.18
C ALA A 107 -7.80 4.22 -12.93
N GLY A 108 -7.53 3.26 -13.81
CA GLY A 108 -6.27 3.17 -14.55
C GLY A 108 -5.06 2.66 -13.74
N PHE A 109 -5.26 2.18 -12.52
CA PHE A 109 -4.26 1.49 -11.73
C PHE A 109 -4.45 -0.02 -11.82
N PHE A 110 -3.36 -0.77 -11.96
CA PHE A 110 -3.36 -2.21 -11.80
C PHE A 110 -3.15 -2.55 -10.33
N ILE A 111 -4.07 -3.31 -9.75
CA ILE A 111 -4.07 -3.64 -8.33
C ILE A 111 -3.99 -5.15 -8.16
N ARG A 112 -3.04 -5.59 -7.33
CA ARG A 112 -2.91 -6.96 -6.87
C ARG A 112 -3.15 -7.01 -5.36
N THR A 113 -4.00 -7.94 -4.91
CA THR A 113 -4.31 -8.13 -3.49
C THR A 113 -3.48 -9.24 -2.88
N VAL A 114 -3.08 -9.06 -1.63
CA VAL A 114 -2.25 -10.00 -0.87
C VAL A 114 -2.73 -10.11 0.58
N GLY A 115 -2.25 -11.10 1.32
CA GLY A 115 -2.55 -11.27 2.73
C GLY A 115 -3.75 -12.17 2.98
N GLY A 116 -4.66 -11.74 3.82
CA GLY A 116 -5.89 -12.46 4.20
C GLY A 116 -6.31 -12.26 5.64
N GLN A 117 -5.38 -11.98 6.54
CA GLN A 117 -5.64 -11.83 7.98
C GLN A 117 -4.93 -10.61 8.56
N HIS A 118 -5.61 -9.94 9.47
CA HIS A 118 -5.03 -8.94 10.36
C HIS A 118 -4.03 -9.60 11.32
N ALA A 119 -3.00 -8.86 11.73
CA ALA A 119 -2.08 -9.31 12.76
C ALA A 119 -2.81 -9.61 14.08
N VAL A 120 -2.34 -10.59 14.83
CA VAL A 120 -2.97 -10.98 16.09
C VAL A 120 -2.74 -9.89 17.15
N ILE A 121 -3.84 -9.34 17.68
CA ILE A 121 -3.78 -8.38 18.80
C ILE A 121 -3.63 -9.16 20.12
N HIS A 122 -4.52 -10.11 20.35
CA HIS A 122 -4.53 -10.97 21.54
C HIS A 122 -5.29 -12.29 21.25
N SER A 123 -4.97 -13.37 21.94
CA SER A 123 -5.64 -14.66 21.76
C SER A 123 -7.16 -14.62 21.95
N ASP A 124 -7.67 -13.71 22.79
CA ASP A 124 -9.09 -13.56 23.10
C ASP A 124 -9.81 -12.54 22.20
N ILE A 125 -9.07 -11.90 21.27
CA ILE A 125 -9.63 -10.97 20.28
C ILE A 125 -9.70 -11.71 18.94
N PRO A 126 -10.89 -11.85 18.33
CA PRO A 126 -11.03 -12.51 17.03
C PRO A 126 -10.16 -11.81 15.96
N VAL A 127 -9.44 -12.61 15.18
CA VAL A 127 -8.72 -12.11 14.02
C VAL A 127 -9.71 -11.78 12.91
N VAL A 128 -9.60 -10.60 12.34
CA VAL A 128 -10.43 -10.13 11.22
C VAL A 128 -9.71 -10.29 9.89
N ASP A 129 -10.48 -10.25 8.79
CA ASP A 129 -9.91 -10.24 7.44
C ASP A 129 -9.11 -8.94 7.22
N ASN A 130 -7.95 -9.07 6.57
CA ASN A 130 -7.14 -7.93 6.11
C ASN A 130 -6.62 -8.22 4.70
N THR A 131 -6.89 -7.32 3.76
CA THR A 131 -6.42 -7.40 2.38
C THR A 131 -5.41 -6.29 2.12
N GLY A 132 -4.17 -6.65 1.88
CA GLY A 132 -3.14 -5.69 1.45
C GLY A 132 -3.22 -5.43 -0.05
N TYR A 133 -2.84 -4.24 -0.48
CA TYR A 133 -2.92 -3.79 -1.88
C TYR A 133 -1.53 -3.44 -2.43
N ILE A 134 -1.17 -4.04 -3.56
CA ILE A 134 -0.01 -3.65 -4.35
C ILE A 134 -0.52 -2.94 -5.60
N VAL A 135 -0.17 -1.68 -5.75
CA VAL A 135 -0.64 -0.79 -6.81
C VAL A 135 0.48 -0.59 -7.84
N ASP A 136 0.22 -0.95 -9.10
CA ASP A 136 1.14 -0.89 -10.25
C ASP A 136 2.48 -1.61 -10.02
N GLY A 137 2.57 -2.48 -9.01
CA GLY A 137 3.83 -3.08 -8.56
C GLY A 137 4.79 -2.08 -7.90
N LEU A 138 4.35 -0.84 -7.66
CA LEU A 138 5.14 0.25 -7.11
C LEU A 138 4.88 0.45 -5.62
N VAL A 139 3.62 0.55 -5.20
CA VAL A 139 3.24 0.86 -3.82
C VAL A 139 2.57 -0.35 -3.17
N TYR A 140 3.06 -0.78 -2.02
CA TYR A 140 2.44 -1.80 -1.20
C TYR A 140 1.89 -1.22 0.11
N HIS A 141 0.57 -1.30 0.28
CA HIS A 141 -0.13 -1.00 1.53
C HIS A 141 -0.56 -2.32 2.17
N PRO A 142 0.06 -2.76 3.27
CA PRO A 142 -0.23 -4.05 3.89
C PRO A 142 -1.52 -4.05 4.74
N GLY A 143 -2.08 -2.88 5.06
CA GLY A 143 -3.05 -2.74 6.15
C GLY A 143 -2.40 -3.07 7.49
N ASP A 144 -3.14 -3.72 8.38
CA ASP A 144 -2.67 -4.13 9.71
C ASP A 144 -2.12 -5.56 9.69
N SER A 145 -1.05 -5.72 8.91
CA SER A 145 -0.40 -7.00 8.71
C SER A 145 1.08 -6.83 8.35
N PHE A 146 1.89 -7.82 8.71
CA PHE A 146 3.26 -7.97 8.24
C PHE A 146 3.37 -9.08 7.17
N THR A 147 2.37 -9.20 6.31
CA THR A 147 2.39 -10.16 5.22
C THR A 147 3.45 -9.76 4.18
N VAL A 148 4.42 -10.64 3.97
CA VAL A 148 5.42 -10.49 2.91
C VAL A 148 4.79 -10.98 1.59
N PRO A 149 4.67 -10.12 0.57
CA PRO A 149 4.05 -10.52 -0.69
C PRO A 149 4.95 -11.49 -1.48
N SER A 150 4.34 -12.43 -2.17
CA SER A 150 5.07 -13.28 -3.12
C SER A 150 5.36 -12.53 -4.43
N GLY A 151 6.41 -12.93 -5.14
CA GLY A 151 6.81 -12.34 -6.42
C GLY A 151 7.75 -11.14 -6.26
N PRO A 152 7.84 -10.26 -7.28
CA PRO A 152 8.73 -9.11 -7.22
C PRO A 152 8.43 -8.19 -6.04
N ALA A 153 9.49 -7.68 -5.40
CA ALA A 153 9.36 -6.70 -4.33
C ALA A 153 8.68 -5.42 -4.85
N PRO A 154 7.76 -4.81 -4.09
CA PRO A 154 7.25 -3.49 -4.42
C PRO A 154 8.38 -2.46 -4.30
N ASP A 155 8.32 -1.38 -5.08
CA ASP A 155 9.29 -0.30 -4.97
C ASP A 155 9.21 0.38 -3.60
N THR A 156 8.00 0.74 -3.20
CA THR A 156 7.70 1.45 -1.94
C THR A 156 6.77 0.62 -1.06
N LEU A 157 7.20 0.42 0.20
CA LEU A 157 6.41 -0.21 1.26
C LEU A 157 5.86 0.85 2.20
N LEU A 158 4.54 0.86 2.40
CA LEU A 158 3.91 1.60 3.50
C LEU A 158 4.02 0.75 4.77
N VAL A 159 4.78 1.23 5.75
CA VAL A 159 5.11 0.45 6.96
C VAL A 159 4.24 0.89 8.12
N PRO A 160 3.37 0.03 8.67
CA PRO A 160 2.69 0.32 9.93
C PRO A 160 3.72 0.34 11.06
N ILE A 161 4.00 1.54 11.62
CA ILE A 161 5.09 1.70 12.60
C ILE A 161 4.66 1.56 14.06
N ASN A 162 3.38 1.68 14.35
CA ASN A 162 2.86 1.55 15.71
C ASN A 162 1.42 1.07 15.72
N ALA A 163 1.14 0.03 16.51
CA ALA A 163 -0.20 -0.51 16.72
C ALA A 163 -0.22 -1.37 17.99
N PRO A 164 -1.40 -1.68 18.57
CA PRO A 164 -1.51 -2.60 19.71
C PRO A 164 -0.96 -4.02 19.43
N TRP A 165 -0.95 -4.44 18.16
CA TRP A 165 -0.43 -5.73 17.71
C TRP A 165 1.04 -5.70 17.26
N ASN A 166 1.62 -4.49 17.10
CA ASN A 166 2.93 -4.29 16.49
C ASN A 166 4.05 -4.33 17.54
N LYS A 167 5.09 -5.12 17.28
CA LYS A 167 6.39 -4.99 17.95
C LYS A 167 7.42 -4.40 17.01
N MET A 168 8.23 -3.48 17.51
CA MET A 168 9.29 -2.85 16.70
C MET A 168 10.21 -3.86 16.02
N ALA A 169 10.53 -4.99 16.66
CA ALA A 169 11.35 -6.04 16.06
C ALA A 169 10.66 -6.65 14.82
N GLU A 170 9.37 -6.97 14.93
CA GLU A 170 8.58 -7.56 13.84
C GLU A 170 8.43 -6.58 12.66
N MET A 171 8.27 -5.28 12.94
CA MET A 171 8.28 -4.22 11.91
C MET A 171 9.62 -4.17 11.16
N VAL A 172 10.74 -4.25 11.87
CA VAL A 172 12.09 -4.26 11.25
C VAL A 172 12.28 -5.51 10.39
N ASP A 173 11.88 -6.67 10.91
CA ASP A 173 11.94 -7.95 10.18
C ASP A 173 11.07 -7.89 8.92
N PHE A 174 9.90 -7.25 8.99
CA PHE A 174 9.01 -7.06 7.84
C PHE A 174 9.64 -6.21 6.74
N ILE A 175 10.24 -5.04 7.07
CA ILE A 175 10.96 -4.20 6.11
C ILE A 175 12.08 -5.02 5.43
N THR A 176 12.84 -5.77 6.23
CA THR A 176 13.95 -6.59 5.74
C THR A 176 13.50 -7.73 4.85
N ALA A 177 12.34 -8.34 5.15
CA ALA A 177 11.80 -9.44 4.38
C ALA A 177 11.17 -8.98 3.04
N VAL A 178 10.48 -7.84 3.03
CA VAL A 178 9.89 -7.27 1.81
C VAL A 178 10.95 -6.72 0.87
N ARG A 179 12.03 -6.12 1.41
CA ARG A 179 13.15 -5.51 0.64
C ARG A 179 12.68 -4.46 -0.38
N PRO A 180 11.87 -3.47 0.01
CA PRO A 180 11.51 -2.40 -0.88
C PRO A 180 12.73 -1.50 -1.15
N ARG A 181 12.70 -0.69 -2.22
CA ARG A 181 13.68 0.39 -2.38
C ARG A 181 13.47 1.49 -1.35
N GLN A 182 12.18 1.78 -1.04
CA GLN A 182 11.77 2.84 -0.11
C GLN A 182 10.73 2.32 0.88
N ALA A 183 10.78 2.83 2.12
CA ALA A 183 9.78 2.61 3.16
C ALA A 183 9.21 3.95 3.63
N ILE A 184 7.89 4.07 3.66
CA ILE A 184 7.16 5.24 4.13
C ILE A 184 6.33 4.82 5.35
N PRO A 185 6.50 5.48 6.53
CA PRO A 185 5.75 5.13 7.72
C PRO A 185 4.27 5.53 7.63
N VAL A 186 3.42 4.60 7.98
CA VAL A 186 1.97 4.78 8.17
C VAL A 186 1.57 4.21 9.54
N HIS A 187 0.28 4.25 9.86
CA HIS A 187 -0.27 3.77 11.13
C HIS A 187 0.38 4.45 12.35
N ASP A 188 0.53 5.75 12.27
CA ASP A 188 1.25 6.57 13.26
C ASP A 188 0.37 7.58 13.99
N GLY A 189 -0.93 7.64 13.70
CA GLY A 189 -1.86 8.62 14.28
C GLY A 189 -2.08 8.50 15.79
N LEU A 190 -1.68 7.37 16.40
CA LEU A 190 -1.73 7.17 17.85
C LEU A 190 -0.44 7.60 18.57
N LEU A 191 0.60 7.98 17.82
CA LEU A 191 1.86 8.47 18.39
C LEU A 191 1.78 9.97 18.67
N ASN A 192 2.15 10.36 19.88
CA ASN A 192 2.30 11.77 20.25
C ASN A 192 3.69 12.31 19.84
N GLU A 193 3.95 13.59 20.19
CA GLU A 193 5.20 14.30 19.89
C GLU A 193 6.47 13.64 20.48
N HIS A 194 6.32 12.79 21.49
CA HIS A 194 7.44 12.03 22.08
C HIS A 194 7.64 10.67 21.42
N GLY A 195 6.55 9.97 21.11
CA GLY A 195 6.58 8.66 20.48
C GLY A 195 6.99 8.71 19.01
N MET A 196 6.45 9.66 18.26
CA MET A 196 6.69 9.78 16.82
C MET A 196 8.19 9.83 16.44
N PRO A 197 9.01 10.72 17.01
CA PRO A 197 10.43 10.77 16.69
C PRO A 197 11.16 9.48 17.07
N LEU A 198 10.77 8.83 18.18
CA LEU A 198 11.38 7.59 18.63
C LEU A 198 11.16 6.46 17.60
N TYR A 199 9.91 6.24 17.18
CA TYR A 199 9.55 5.19 16.24
C TYR A 199 10.15 5.47 14.85
N ARG A 200 10.01 6.68 14.31
CA ARG A 200 10.58 7.08 13.01
C ARG A 200 12.11 6.93 13.00
N LYS A 201 12.81 7.38 14.06
CA LYS A 201 14.26 7.24 14.17
C LYS A 201 14.71 5.78 14.15
N ARG A 202 14.01 4.90 14.86
CA ARG A 202 14.34 3.47 14.90
C ARG A 202 14.06 2.79 13.57
N ALA A 203 12.87 3.01 12.99
CA ALA A 203 12.51 2.48 11.69
C ALA A 203 13.52 2.90 10.61
N LYS A 204 13.85 4.21 10.55
CA LYS A 204 14.86 4.75 9.63
C LYS A 204 16.22 4.06 9.80
N MET A 205 16.73 4.01 11.04
CA MET A 205 18.04 3.42 11.32
C MET A 205 18.16 1.97 10.83
N PHE A 206 17.12 1.17 11.01
CA PHE A 206 17.13 -0.23 10.58
C PHE A 206 16.87 -0.37 9.08
N ALA A 207 15.96 0.40 8.49
CA ALA A 207 15.74 0.41 7.05
C ALA A 207 17.04 0.73 6.29
N GLU A 208 17.73 1.81 6.66
CA GLU A 208 18.98 2.24 6.02
C GLU A 208 20.12 1.22 6.17
N ARG A 209 20.19 0.47 7.27
CA ARG A 209 21.16 -0.63 7.43
C ARG A 209 20.98 -1.76 6.42
N HIS A 210 19.77 -1.91 5.90
CA HIS A 210 19.41 -2.91 4.90
C HIS A 210 19.26 -2.33 3.48
N GLY A 211 19.77 -1.11 3.26
CA GLY A 211 19.75 -0.47 1.94
C GLY A 211 18.39 0.08 1.52
N VAL A 212 17.44 0.20 2.46
CA VAL A 212 16.10 0.73 2.22
C VAL A 212 16.06 2.22 2.56
N THR A 213 15.68 3.08 1.62
CA THR A 213 15.45 4.51 1.88
C THR A 213 14.23 4.67 2.78
N PHE A 214 14.34 5.47 3.83
CA PHE A 214 13.21 5.75 4.72
C PHE A 214 12.77 7.21 4.58
N THR A 215 11.55 7.41 4.05
CA THR A 215 10.94 8.74 3.82
C THR A 215 9.74 8.92 4.74
N ALA A 216 9.86 9.77 5.74
CA ALA A 216 8.72 10.13 6.59
C ALA A 216 7.95 11.30 5.95
N LEU A 217 6.64 11.10 5.76
CA LEU A 217 5.74 12.14 5.28
C LEU A 217 4.90 12.68 6.44
N GLU A 218 4.74 13.99 6.49
CA GLU A 218 3.73 14.62 7.33
C GLU A 218 2.36 14.59 6.63
N VAL A 219 1.31 14.86 7.37
CA VAL A 219 -0.05 14.94 6.80
C VAL A 219 -0.11 16.04 5.75
N GLY A 220 -0.61 15.71 4.56
CA GLY A 220 -0.67 16.60 3.41
C GLY A 220 0.58 16.59 2.52
N GLU A 221 1.68 15.96 2.96
CA GLU A 221 2.88 15.85 2.12
C GLU A 221 2.72 14.76 1.05
N THR A 222 3.36 15.01 -0.09
CA THR A 222 3.32 14.13 -1.27
C THR A 222 4.73 13.68 -1.65
N GLU A 223 4.87 12.39 -1.92
CA GLU A 223 6.06 11.77 -2.51
C GLU A 223 5.74 11.25 -3.91
N VAL A 224 6.64 11.47 -4.86
CA VAL A 224 6.51 10.93 -6.23
C VAL A 224 7.28 9.61 -6.31
N ILE A 225 6.56 8.55 -6.59
CA ILE A 225 7.09 7.19 -6.67
C ILE A 225 7.22 6.80 -8.14
N GLU A 226 8.43 6.51 -8.57
CA GLU A 226 8.76 6.10 -9.93
C GLU A 226 9.53 4.78 -9.90
N ARG A 227 9.33 3.94 -10.91
CA ARG A 227 10.15 2.74 -11.07
C ARG A 227 11.55 3.16 -11.48
N SER A 228 12.57 2.71 -10.74
CA SER A 228 13.95 2.94 -11.12
C SER A 228 14.27 2.24 -12.46
N GLU A 229 15.07 2.89 -13.32
CA GLU A 229 15.51 2.32 -14.61
C GLU A 229 16.31 1.02 -14.42
N GLU A 230 17.03 0.88 -13.31
CA GLU A 230 17.74 -0.35 -12.94
C GLU A 230 16.80 -1.56 -12.78
N ALA A 231 15.56 -1.34 -12.28
CA ALA A 231 14.57 -2.40 -12.12
C ALA A 231 13.96 -2.85 -13.47
N LEU A 232 14.17 -2.07 -14.55
CA LEU A 232 13.73 -2.41 -15.90
C LEU A 232 14.76 -3.25 -16.68
N GLY A 233 15.95 -3.48 -16.12
CA GLY A 233 17.02 -4.20 -16.83
C GLY A 233 17.52 -3.46 -18.09
N LEU A 234 17.22 -2.16 -18.20
CA LEU A 234 17.65 -1.29 -19.27
C LEU A 234 18.94 -0.53 -18.89
N SER A 235 19.92 -1.24 -18.31
CA SER A 235 21.28 -0.75 -18.38
C SER A 235 21.72 -0.96 -19.83
N ASP A 236 21.85 0.16 -20.55
CA ASP A 236 22.50 0.21 -21.85
C ASP A 236 23.98 -0.17 -21.68
N THR A 237 24.28 -1.46 -21.61
CA THR A 237 25.60 -1.97 -21.88
C THR A 237 25.70 -2.22 -23.37
N GLY A 238 25.66 -1.12 -24.13
CA GLY A 238 26.30 -1.08 -25.41
C GLY A 238 27.79 -1.21 -25.19
N ASP A 239 28.31 -2.41 -25.31
CA ASP A 239 29.67 -2.64 -25.85
C ASP A 239 29.73 -4.04 -26.41
N ASP A 240 29.81 -4.07 -27.71
CA ASP A 240 30.29 -5.16 -28.55
C ASP A 240 31.61 -5.73 -28.02
N VAL A 241 31.58 -6.90 -27.41
CA VAL A 241 32.79 -7.74 -27.30
C VAL A 241 32.40 -9.22 -27.44
N PHE A 242 32.04 -9.64 -28.63
CA PHE A 242 32.19 -11.03 -29.08
C PHE A 242 32.45 -11.07 -30.58
N ALA A 243 33.64 -10.64 -31.00
CA ALA A 243 34.25 -11.07 -32.24
C ALA A 243 35.66 -11.53 -31.90
N ASP A 244 35.99 -12.71 -32.38
CA ASP A 244 37.29 -13.39 -32.41
C ASP A 244 37.69 -14.18 -31.14
N GLU A 245 37.48 -15.50 -31.25
CA GLU A 245 38.54 -16.52 -31.21
C GLU A 245 37.90 -17.93 -31.31
N LEU A 246 37.61 -18.34 -32.55
CA LEU A 246 37.55 -19.77 -32.93
C LEU A 246 38.97 -20.17 -33.33
N ASP A 247 39.77 -20.61 -32.39
CA ASP A 247 41.01 -21.29 -32.70
C ASP A 247 40.86 -22.80 -32.46
N VAL A 248 41.16 -23.48 -33.49
CA VAL A 248 41.07 -24.90 -33.80
C VAL A 248 41.97 -25.71 -32.92
N LEU A 249 41.45 -26.61 -32.09
CA LEU A 249 42.23 -27.72 -31.55
C LEU A 249 42.06 -28.98 -32.40
N HIS A 250 43.03 -29.22 -33.26
CA HIS A 250 43.28 -30.51 -33.88
C HIS A 250 43.78 -31.52 -32.83
N PHE A 251 43.06 -32.58 -32.64
CA PHE A 251 43.57 -33.80 -32.05
C PHE A 251 44.08 -34.75 -33.13
N ASN A 252 45.38 -34.92 -33.22
CA ASN A 252 46.04 -36.05 -33.84
C ASN A 252 46.54 -36.99 -32.72
N GLY A 253 46.26 -38.30 -32.85
CA GLY A 253 46.82 -39.37 -32.06
C GLY A 253 45.83 -40.47 -31.72
#